data_c8dc5e88fbcca68f276c4f4e3e6ec664
#
_entry.id   c8dc5e88fbcca68f276c4f4e3e6ec664
#
_cell.length_a   1.000
_cell.length_b   1.000
_cell.length_c   1.000
_cell.angle_alpha   90.00
_cell.angle_beta   90.00
_cell.angle_gamma   90.00
#
_symmetry.space_group_name_H-M   'P 1'
#
loop_
_entity.id
_entity.type
_entity.pdbx_description
1 polymer ?
#
loop_
_entity_poly.entity_id
_entity_poly.type
_entity_poly.pdbx_seq_one_letter_code
_entity_poly.pdbx_strand_id
1 'polypeptide(L)'
;NVKGFEEVINAFRGEGDYSIFITGSNSYLLSGELITKLTGRYIEFEMMPLSFEEYIDMKKFYGKEVSYNLTDELDRYLIEGGFPRTIFYDNPDDKRTYIKSVIGEILEKDIKHRVKIRNVSVFEKVQTYLINNFGSTTSLKSMLKELHKSGMDIKRETLNRYINILMDAKIIYECKRFDLKSKKSINGEQKYYLSDMGFYFATNTDNRINYGPALENVVFNYAKSKGYDISIGRIGKLECDFIMRDNMNNYGYVQVTMTTMLNRETEDREYAPLEMIKDNYPKYVLTRNDMIQKRNEIIHENIPQFMAAGKLF
;
A
#
# COMPACT_ATOMS: atom_id res chain seq x y z
N ASN A 1 -18.04 -2.15 -22.30
CA ASN A 1 -18.42 -0.74 -22.05
C ASN A 1 -19.74 -0.46 -22.77
N VAL A 2 -20.81 -0.29 -21.99
CA VAL A 2 -22.14 0.11 -22.51
C VAL A 2 -22.10 1.64 -22.56
N LYS A 3 -22.23 2.20 -23.78
CA LYS A 3 -22.31 3.65 -23.95
C LYS A 3 -23.65 4.17 -23.41
N GLY A 4 -23.62 5.29 -22.68
CA GLY A 4 -24.83 5.95 -22.17
C GLY A 4 -25.45 5.29 -20.94
N PHE A 5 -24.72 4.37 -20.25
CA PHE A 5 -25.24 3.72 -19.05
C PHE A 5 -25.43 4.72 -17.88
N GLU A 6 -24.71 5.83 -17.88
CA GLU A 6 -24.84 6.90 -16.89
C GLU A 6 -26.21 7.61 -16.96
N GLU A 7 -26.83 7.66 -18.13
CA GLU A 7 -28.18 8.22 -18.30
C GLU A 7 -29.23 7.30 -17.68
N VAL A 8 -29.06 5.99 -17.87
CA VAL A 8 -29.90 4.95 -17.28
C VAL A 8 -29.79 4.98 -15.75
N ILE A 9 -28.57 5.09 -15.22
CA ILE A 9 -28.33 5.20 -13.77
C ILE A 9 -29.01 6.43 -13.19
N ASN A 10 -28.90 7.58 -13.87
CA ASN A 10 -29.55 8.80 -13.41
C ASN A 10 -31.10 8.70 -13.48
N ALA A 11 -31.65 8.00 -14.46
CA ALA A 11 -33.10 7.74 -14.53
C ALA A 11 -33.55 6.89 -13.32
N PHE A 12 -32.96 5.72 -13.10
CA PHE A 12 -33.30 4.87 -11.94
C PHE A 12 -33.12 5.59 -10.60
N ARG A 13 -32.08 6.43 -10.49
CA ARG A 13 -31.89 7.22 -9.29
C ARG A 13 -33.00 8.28 -9.09
N GLY A 14 -33.52 8.84 -10.20
CA GLY A 14 -34.62 9.79 -10.16
C GLY A 14 -35.93 9.17 -9.68
N GLU A 15 -36.14 7.87 -9.89
CA GLU A 15 -37.28 7.11 -9.41
C GLU A 15 -37.22 6.86 -7.87
N GLY A 16 -36.02 6.88 -7.27
CA GLY A 16 -35.85 6.83 -5.80
C GLY A 16 -35.89 5.44 -5.17
N ASP A 17 -36.23 4.38 -5.91
CA ASP A 17 -36.51 3.04 -5.37
C ASP A 17 -35.33 2.07 -5.46
N TYR A 18 -34.15 2.55 -5.94
CA TYR A 18 -33.02 1.68 -6.25
C TYR A 18 -31.76 2.04 -5.47
N SER A 19 -31.09 1.02 -4.92
CA SER A 19 -29.68 1.09 -4.50
C SER A 19 -28.81 0.63 -5.65
N ILE A 20 -28.00 1.54 -6.20
CA ILE A 20 -27.21 1.27 -7.42
C ILE A 20 -25.75 1.15 -7.06
N PHE A 21 -25.11 0.03 -7.40
CA PHE A 21 -23.69 -0.22 -7.21
C PHE A 21 -23.01 -0.33 -8.59
N ILE A 22 -21.93 0.45 -8.77
CA ILE A 22 -21.11 0.42 -9.96
C ILE A 22 -19.72 -0.04 -9.55
N THR A 23 -19.15 -1.02 -10.26
CA THR A 23 -17.80 -1.51 -9.99
C THR A 23 -16.88 -1.28 -11.17
N GLY A 24 -15.61 -1.10 -10.89
CA GLY A 24 -14.58 -0.97 -11.90
C GLY A 24 -13.18 -1.21 -11.37
N SER A 25 -12.29 -1.61 -12.28
CA SER A 25 -10.93 -2.01 -11.96
C SER A 25 -10.01 -0.85 -11.57
N ASN A 26 -10.43 0.40 -11.78
CA ASN A 26 -9.63 1.59 -11.42
C ASN A 26 -10.49 2.87 -11.38
N SER A 27 -9.88 3.96 -10.92
CA SER A 27 -10.48 5.30 -10.83
C SER A 27 -10.99 5.86 -12.19
N TYR A 28 -10.59 5.29 -13.31
CA TYR A 28 -11.04 5.73 -14.63
C TYR A 28 -12.53 5.48 -14.91
N LEU A 29 -13.17 4.55 -14.23
CA LEU A 29 -14.63 4.40 -14.31
C LEU A 29 -15.35 5.63 -13.76
N LEU A 30 -14.69 6.35 -12.86
CA LEU A 30 -15.18 7.59 -12.26
C LEU A 30 -14.48 8.82 -12.85
N SER A 31 -13.68 8.69 -13.93
CA SER A 31 -12.99 9.81 -14.60
C SER A 31 -13.71 10.23 -15.88
N GLY A 32 -13.48 11.46 -16.33
CA GLY A 32 -14.06 11.99 -17.57
C GLY A 32 -15.55 12.32 -17.47
N GLU A 33 -16.34 11.93 -18.46
CA GLU A 33 -17.77 12.26 -18.52
C GLU A 33 -18.60 11.67 -17.37
N LEU A 34 -18.18 10.54 -16.80
CA LEU A 34 -18.83 9.92 -15.65
C LEU A 34 -18.75 10.80 -14.41
N ILE A 35 -17.57 11.38 -14.13
CA ILE A 35 -17.42 12.32 -13.01
C ILE A 35 -18.39 13.48 -13.18
N THR A 36 -18.43 14.11 -14.35
CA THR A 36 -19.28 15.27 -14.58
C THR A 36 -20.77 14.99 -14.43
N LYS A 37 -21.23 13.80 -14.86
CA LYS A 37 -22.64 13.41 -14.78
C LYS A 37 -23.07 12.87 -13.42
N LEU A 38 -22.15 12.33 -12.61
CA LEU A 38 -22.43 11.71 -11.31
C LEU A 38 -21.82 12.46 -10.11
N THR A 39 -21.05 13.54 -10.34
CA THR A 39 -20.40 14.32 -9.27
C THR A 39 -21.37 14.73 -8.16
N GLY A 40 -20.96 14.48 -6.90
CA GLY A 40 -21.78 14.75 -5.72
C GLY A 40 -22.95 13.82 -5.51
N ARG A 41 -23.02 12.71 -6.25
CA ARG A 41 -24.17 11.78 -6.29
C ARG A 41 -23.81 10.33 -6.02
N TYR A 42 -22.59 10.04 -5.62
CA TYR A 42 -22.09 8.70 -5.26
C TYR A 42 -21.13 8.76 -4.10
N ILE A 43 -20.95 7.61 -3.47
CA ILE A 43 -19.90 7.36 -2.47
C ILE A 43 -18.95 6.34 -3.09
N GLU A 44 -17.65 6.64 -3.05
CA GLU A 44 -16.62 5.73 -3.55
C GLU A 44 -16.12 4.82 -2.43
N PHE A 45 -16.08 3.53 -2.72
CA PHE A 45 -15.45 2.52 -1.89
C PHE A 45 -14.25 1.94 -2.63
N GLU A 46 -13.06 2.18 -2.12
CA GLU A 46 -11.83 1.59 -2.65
C GLU A 46 -11.69 0.17 -2.10
N MET A 47 -11.75 -0.84 -2.99
CA MET A 47 -11.51 -2.24 -2.63
C MET A 47 -10.02 -2.54 -2.71
N MET A 48 -9.43 -2.87 -1.58
CA MET A 48 -8.04 -3.31 -1.49
C MET A 48 -7.93 -4.83 -1.62
N PRO A 49 -6.75 -5.39 -1.95
CA PRO A 49 -6.46 -6.80 -1.70
C PRO A 49 -6.74 -7.14 -0.24
N LEU A 50 -6.97 -8.43 0.06
CA LEU A 50 -7.26 -8.89 1.43
C LEU A 50 -6.21 -8.40 2.40
N SER A 51 -6.64 -7.80 3.51
CA SER A 51 -5.78 -7.57 4.67
C SER A 51 -5.36 -8.92 5.29
N PHE A 52 -4.37 -8.91 6.18
CA PHE A 52 -3.90 -10.14 6.82
C PHE A 52 -5.00 -10.86 7.61
N GLU A 53 -5.86 -10.11 8.30
CA GLU A 53 -7.06 -10.63 8.96
C GLU A 53 -8.00 -11.33 7.97
N GLU A 54 -8.37 -10.62 6.90
CA GLU A 54 -9.27 -11.15 5.86
C GLU A 54 -8.67 -12.35 5.12
N TYR A 55 -7.34 -12.35 4.90
CA TYR A 55 -6.62 -13.48 4.30
C TYR A 55 -6.74 -14.73 5.18
N ILE A 56 -6.52 -14.61 6.49
CA ILE A 56 -6.68 -15.71 7.45
C ILE A 56 -8.12 -16.21 7.46
N ASP A 57 -9.10 -15.30 7.52
CA ASP A 57 -10.51 -15.66 7.59
C ASP A 57 -10.99 -16.33 6.31
N MET A 58 -10.55 -15.86 5.16
CA MET A 58 -10.85 -16.49 3.89
C MET A 58 -10.23 -17.90 3.79
N LYS A 59 -8.99 -18.09 4.24
CA LYS A 59 -8.37 -19.42 4.31
C LYS A 59 -9.20 -20.37 5.19
N LYS A 60 -9.59 -19.94 6.39
CA LYS A 60 -10.44 -20.73 7.29
C LYS A 60 -11.79 -21.08 6.65
N PHE A 61 -12.44 -20.08 6.02
CA PHE A 61 -13.73 -20.28 5.36
C PHE A 61 -13.69 -21.35 4.26
N TYR A 62 -12.59 -21.41 3.49
CA TYR A 62 -12.41 -22.40 2.43
C TYR A 62 -11.66 -23.67 2.89
N GLY A 63 -11.50 -23.87 4.20
CA GLY A 63 -10.85 -25.06 4.76
C GLY A 63 -9.37 -25.19 4.40
N LYS A 64 -8.71 -24.08 4.10
CA LYS A 64 -7.26 -24.05 3.84
C LYS A 64 -6.49 -23.99 5.16
N GLU A 65 -5.30 -24.60 5.16
CA GLU A 65 -4.44 -24.59 6.34
C GLU A 65 -3.99 -23.17 6.71
N VAL A 66 -4.15 -22.84 7.98
CA VAL A 66 -3.59 -21.62 8.60
C VAL A 66 -2.56 -22.04 9.64
N SER A 67 -1.37 -21.48 9.61
CA SER A 67 -0.33 -21.77 10.59
C SER A 67 -0.78 -21.37 12.00
N TYR A 68 -0.48 -22.22 13.01
CA TYR A 68 -0.65 -21.86 14.40
C TYR A 68 0.27 -20.70 14.81
N ASN A 69 1.44 -20.62 14.18
CA ASN A 69 2.36 -19.49 14.34
C ASN A 69 1.98 -18.39 13.34
N LEU A 70 1.39 -17.32 13.84
CA LEU A 70 0.97 -16.17 13.00
C LEU A 70 2.16 -15.48 12.32
N THR A 71 3.38 -15.60 12.84
CA THR A 71 4.59 -15.07 12.19
C THR A 71 4.90 -15.82 10.91
N ASP A 72 4.77 -17.14 10.91
CA ASP A 72 4.94 -17.96 9.69
C ASP A 72 3.81 -17.70 8.70
N GLU A 73 2.60 -17.47 9.18
CA GLU A 73 1.46 -17.11 8.32
C GLU A 73 1.63 -15.72 7.69
N LEU A 74 2.19 -14.76 8.44
CA LEU A 74 2.55 -13.45 7.91
C LEU A 74 3.62 -13.58 6.81
N ASP A 75 4.63 -14.42 7.00
CA ASP A 75 5.66 -14.65 5.98
C ASP A 75 5.06 -15.24 4.69
N ARG A 76 4.10 -16.15 4.82
CA ARG A 76 3.33 -16.65 3.66
C ARG A 76 2.54 -15.52 2.98
N TYR A 77 1.81 -14.73 3.76
CA TYR A 77 1.05 -13.60 3.24
C TYR A 77 1.93 -12.58 2.51
N LEU A 78 3.12 -12.28 3.04
CA LEU A 78 4.09 -11.38 2.39
C LEU A 78 4.48 -11.88 0.99
N ILE A 79 4.62 -13.19 0.81
CA ILE A 79 5.03 -13.81 -0.46
C ILE A 79 3.84 -13.99 -1.41
N GLU A 80 2.72 -14.46 -0.88
CA GLU A 80 1.54 -14.84 -1.67
C GLU A 80 0.66 -13.63 -2.03
N GLY A 81 0.76 -12.55 -1.25
CA GLY A 81 -0.09 -11.38 -1.37
C GLY A 81 -1.52 -11.59 -0.87
N GLY A 82 -2.34 -10.55 -1.00
CA GLY A 82 -3.73 -10.50 -0.59
C GLY A 82 -4.75 -10.65 -1.73
N PHE A 83 -4.34 -11.04 -2.95
CA PHE A 83 -5.32 -11.30 -4.01
C PHE A 83 -6.17 -12.51 -3.66
N PRO A 84 -7.53 -12.38 -3.56
CA PRO A 84 -8.38 -13.46 -3.04
C PRO A 84 -8.21 -14.79 -3.77
N ARG A 85 -7.96 -14.75 -5.07
CA ARG A 85 -7.84 -15.96 -5.89
C ARG A 85 -6.57 -16.77 -5.60
N THR A 86 -5.52 -16.16 -5.05
CA THR A 86 -4.29 -16.89 -4.70
C THR A 86 -4.51 -17.99 -3.66
N ILE A 87 -5.54 -17.85 -2.82
CA ILE A 87 -5.90 -18.84 -1.78
C ILE A 87 -6.29 -20.21 -2.38
N PHE A 88 -6.79 -20.22 -3.61
CA PHE A 88 -7.24 -21.46 -4.27
C PHE A 88 -6.12 -22.24 -4.96
N TYR A 89 -4.94 -21.66 -5.10
CA TYR A 89 -3.78 -22.35 -5.65
C TYR A 89 -2.93 -22.92 -4.52
N ASP A 90 -2.63 -24.22 -4.57
CA ASP A 90 -1.79 -24.88 -3.57
C ASP A 90 -0.29 -24.77 -3.92
N ASN A 91 0.02 -24.66 -5.22
CA ASN A 91 1.40 -24.54 -5.69
C ASN A 91 1.83 -23.05 -5.71
N PRO A 92 2.96 -22.68 -5.09
CA PRO A 92 3.50 -21.32 -5.11
C PRO A 92 3.77 -20.79 -6.53
N ASP A 93 4.17 -21.63 -7.48
CA ASP A 93 4.43 -21.23 -8.87
C ASP A 93 3.13 -20.84 -9.59
N ASP A 94 2.01 -21.51 -9.29
CA ASP A 94 0.70 -21.16 -9.83
C ASP A 94 0.21 -19.82 -9.27
N LYS A 95 0.41 -19.56 -7.98
CA LYS A 95 0.12 -18.26 -7.36
C LYS A 95 0.91 -17.15 -8.05
N ARG A 96 2.21 -17.35 -8.23
CA ARG A 96 3.09 -16.41 -8.90
C ARG A 96 2.66 -16.15 -10.34
N THR A 97 2.32 -17.22 -11.08
CA THR A 97 1.83 -17.12 -12.46
C THR A 97 0.53 -16.35 -12.53
N TYR A 98 -0.39 -16.62 -11.59
CA TYR A 98 -1.64 -15.86 -11.49
C TYR A 98 -1.40 -14.36 -11.25
N ILE A 99 -0.54 -13.99 -10.29
CA ILE A 99 -0.25 -12.58 -10.00
C ILE A 99 0.42 -11.90 -11.20
N LYS A 100 1.33 -12.60 -11.90
CA LYS A 100 1.89 -12.09 -13.16
C LYS A 100 0.81 -11.81 -14.20
N SER A 101 -0.19 -12.68 -14.32
CA SER A 101 -1.30 -12.47 -15.25
C SER A 101 -2.16 -11.26 -14.85
N VAL A 102 -2.38 -11.04 -13.54
CA VAL A 102 -3.09 -9.86 -13.02
C VAL A 102 -2.34 -8.58 -13.41
N ILE A 103 -1.03 -8.52 -13.19
CA ILE A 103 -0.20 -7.36 -13.60
C ILE A 103 -0.32 -7.14 -15.12
N GLY A 104 -0.21 -8.21 -15.90
CA GLY A 104 -0.35 -8.16 -17.34
C GLY A 104 -1.73 -7.64 -17.79
N GLU A 105 -2.80 -8.10 -17.15
CA GLU A 105 -4.16 -7.63 -17.43
C GLU A 105 -4.37 -6.15 -17.09
N ILE A 106 -3.85 -5.69 -15.95
CA ILE A 106 -3.88 -4.28 -15.58
C ILE A 106 -3.15 -3.45 -16.63
N LEU A 107 -1.95 -3.90 -17.05
CA LEU A 107 -1.17 -3.22 -18.08
C LEU A 107 -1.89 -3.17 -19.42
N GLU A 108 -2.42 -4.27 -19.90
CA GLU A 108 -3.07 -4.36 -21.20
C GLU A 108 -4.45 -3.68 -21.22
N LYS A 109 -5.33 -4.04 -20.30
CA LYS A 109 -6.72 -3.61 -20.31
C LYS A 109 -6.92 -2.21 -19.73
N ASP A 110 -6.25 -1.90 -18.63
CA ASP A 110 -6.52 -0.68 -17.89
C ASP A 110 -5.57 0.46 -18.29
N ILE A 111 -4.33 0.14 -18.64
CA ILE A 111 -3.32 1.17 -18.95
C ILE A 111 -3.21 1.40 -20.45
N LYS A 112 -2.89 0.38 -21.26
CA LYS A 112 -2.64 0.57 -22.69
C LYS A 112 -3.89 0.99 -23.49
N HIS A 113 -5.07 0.46 -23.15
CA HIS A 113 -6.30 0.81 -23.84
C HIS A 113 -6.82 2.21 -23.51
N ARG A 114 -6.48 2.76 -22.34
CA ARG A 114 -7.03 4.02 -21.84
C ARG A 114 -6.04 5.18 -21.89
N VAL A 115 -4.76 4.88 -21.76
CA VAL A 115 -3.70 5.89 -21.74
C VAL A 115 -2.72 5.62 -22.88
N LYS A 116 -2.57 6.59 -23.80
CA LYS A 116 -1.59 6.47 -24.89
C LYS A 116 -0.17 6.52 -24.32
N ILE A 117 0.43 5.34 -24.04
CA ILE A 117 1.82 5.21 -23.68
C ILE A 117 2.65 5.19 -24.96
N ARG A 118 3.53 6.19 -25.14
CA ARG A 118 4.38 6.30 -26.33
C ARG A 118 5.50 5.26 -26.34
N ASN A 119 6.05 4.93 -25.18
CA ASN A 119 7.14 3.96 -25.05
C ASN A 119 6.81 2.97 -23.93
N VAL A 120 6.26 1.82 -24.32
CA VAL A 120 5.86 0.76 -23.39
C VAL A 120 7.05 0.18 -22.64
N SER A 121 8.19 -0.03 -23.32
CA SER A 121 9.40 -0.59 -22.69
C SER A 121 9.94 0.32 -21.57
N VAL A 122 9.93 1.64 -21.78
CA VAL A 122 10.35 2.59 -20.72
C VAL A 122 9.33 2.60 -19.58
N PHE A 123 8.04 2.49 -19.88
CA PHE A 123 6.99 2.38 -18.85
C PHE A 123 7.20 1.13 -17.97
N GLU A 124 7.40 -0.03 -18.57
CA GLU A 124 7.64 -1.30 -17.85
C GLU A 124 8.90 -1.24 -16.99
N LYS A 125 9.95 -0.56 -17.45
CA LYS A 125 11.16 -0.34 -16.64
C LYS A 125 10.91 0.58 -15.45
N VAL A 126 10.09 1.64 -15.61
CA VAL A 126 9.68 2.52 -14.49
C VAL A 126 8.83 1.73 -13.49
N GLN A 127 7.90 0.92 -13.98
CA GLN A 127 7.09 0.02 -13.14
C GLN A 127 7.97 -0.93 -12.34
N THR A 128 8.89 -1.63 -12.99
CA THR A 128 9.84 -2.55 -12.33
C THR A 128 10.71 -1.82 -11.30
N TYR A 129 11.19 -0.62 -11.64
CA TYR A 129 11.95 0.20 -10.70
C TYR A 129 11.16 0.53 -9.44
N LEU A 130 9.90 0.97 -9.57
CA LEU A 130 9.06 1.33 -8.43
C LEU A 130 8.68 0.09 -7.60
N ILE A 131 8.38 -1.04 -8.24
CA ILE A 131 8.11 -2.30 -7.55
C ILE A 131 9.34 -2.74 -6.74
N ASN A 132 10.55 -2.60 -7.27
CA ASN A 132 11.77 -3.05 -6.60
C ASN A 132 12.27 -2.11 -5.51
N ASN A 133 11.85 -0.85 -5.53
CA ASN A 133 12.26 0.18 -4.57
C ASN A 133 11.11 0.63 -3.63
N PHE A 134 10.10 -0.23 -3.45
CA PHE A 134 9.01 0.06 -2.52
C PHE A 134 9.53 0.32 -1.11
N GLY A 135 8.83 1.16 -0.34
CA GLY A 135 9.21 1.56 1.02
C GLY A 135 10.46 2.43 1.12
N SER A 136 11.22 2.62 0.03
CA SER A 136 12.41 3.45 0.04
C SER A 136 12.07 4.92 -0.16
N THR A 137 12.73 5.78 0.64
CA THR A 137 12.63 7.24 0.46
C THR A 137 13.18 7.63 -0.89
N THR A 138 12.39 8.32 -1.68
CA THR A 138 12.76 8.70 -3.04
C THR A 138 12.21 10.07 -3.43
N SER A 139 12.75 10.63 -4.52
CA SER A 139 12.25 11.83 -5.17
C SER A 139 12.29 11.66 -6.68
N LEU A 140 11.49 12.43 -7.42
CA LEU A 140 11.55 12.43 -8.89
C LEU A 140 12.98 12.69 -9.41
N LYS A 141 13.75 13.53 -8.71
CA LYS A 141 15.14 13.84 -9.09
C LYS A 141 16.07 12.65 -8.90
N SER A 142 15.95 11.94 -7.76
CA SER A 142 16.76 10.74 -7.49
C SER A 142 16.39 9.60 -8.43
N MET A 143 15.11 9.38 -8.69
CA MET A 143 14.64 8.37 -9.65
C MET A 143 15.17 8.64 -11.07
N LEU A 144 15.07 9.88 -11.57
CA LEU A 144 15.62 10.24 -12.87
C LEU A 144 17.11 9.95 -12.95
N LYS A 145 17.87 10.31 -11.91
CA LYS A 145 19.32 10.05 -11.86
C LYS A 145 19.62 8.55 -11.97
N GLU A 146 18.89 7.69 -11.26
CA GLU A 146 19.10 6.24 -11.31
C GLU A 146 18.67 5.64 -12.66
N LEU A 147 17.54 6.09 -13.20
CA LEU A 147 17.06 5.65 -14.51
C LEU A 147 18.02 6.06 -15.63
N HIS A 148 18.58 7.28 -15.60
CA HIS A 148 19.58 7.72 -16.55
C HIS A 148 20.89 6.92 -16.44
N LYS A 149 21.35 6.59 -15.21
CA LYS A 149 22.52 5.71 -15.01
C LYS A 149 22.32 4.32 -15.62
N SER A 150 21.10 3.81 -15.64
CA SER A 150 20.76 2.55 -16.29
C SER A 150 20.53 2.66 -17.80
N GLY A 151 20.90 3.81 -18.40
CA GLY A 151 20.81 4.05 -19.84
C GLY A 151 19.41 4.41 -20.35
N MET A 152 18.49 4.78 -19.47
CA MET A 152 17.15 5.20 -19.88
C MET A 152 17.08 6.73 -20.06
N ASP A 153 16.78 7.16 -21.29
CA ASP A 153 16.47 8.57 -21.56
C ASP A 153 14.99 8.83 -21.32
N ILE A 154 14.67 9.40 -20.17
CA ILE A 154 13.30 9.75 -19.77
C ILE A 154 13.26 11.16 -19.19
N LYS A 155 12.29 11.97 -19.64
CA LYS A 155 12.04 13.32 -19.11
C LYS A 155 11.25 13.26 -17.80
N ARG A 156 11.44 14.28 -16.96
CA ARG A 156 10.78 14.40 -15.66
C ARG A 156 9.25 14.33 -15.77
N GLU A 157 8.67 15.00 -16.75
CA GLU A 157 7.23 15.04 -16.98
C GLU A 157 6.70 13.64 -17.36
N THR A 158 7.46 12.91 -18.17
CA THR A 158 7.11 11.54 -18.57
C THR A 158 7.18 10.59 -17.38
N LEU A 159 8.24 10.68 -16.56
CA LEU A 159 8.37 9.89 -15.34
C LEU A 159 7.19 10.15 -14.39
N ASN A 160 6.91 11.42 -14.12
CA ASN A 160 5.79 11.80 -13.24
C ASN A 160 4.45 11.27 -13.78
N ARG A 161 4.23 11.36 -15.08
CA ARG A 161 3.04 10.81 -15.73
C ARG A 161 2.95 9.28 -15.56
N TYR A 162 4.05 8.56 -15.70
CA TYR A 162 4.07 7.09 -15.54
C TYR A 162 3.80 6.69 -14.09
N ILE A 163 4.33 7.42 -13.12
CA ILE A 163 4.03 7.21 -11.69
C ILE A 163 2.53 7.42 -11.43
N ASN A 164 1.94 8.50 -11.94
CA ASN A 164 0.51 8.76 -11.78
C ASN A 164 -0.34 7.63 -12.39
N ILE A 165 0.02 7.13 -13.57
CA ILE A 165 -0.68 6.00 -14.20
C ILE A 165 -0.64 4.75 -13.29
N LEU A 166 0.49 4.46 -12.65
CA LEU A 166 0.64 3.32 -11.73
C LEU A 166 -0.17 3.53 -10.44
N MET A 167 -0.26 4.76 -9.94
CA MET A 167 -1.12 5.12 -8.80
C MET A 167 -2.60 5.01 -9.16
N ASP A 168 -3.00 5.51 -10.32
CA ASP A 168 -4.38 5.42 -10.81
C ASP A 168 -4.81 3.97 -11.04
N ALA A 169 -3.88 3.12 -11.51
CA ALA A 169 -4.08 1.68 -11.65
C ALA A 169 -4.02 0.90 -10.33
N LYS A 170 -3.82 1.59 -9.20
CA LYS A 170 -3.73 0.98 -7.87
C LYS A 170 -2.63 -0.09 -7.74
N ILE A 171 -1.53 0.09 -8.47
CA ILE A 171 -0.33 -0.77 -8.33
C ILE A 171 0.52 -0.27 -7.16
N ILE A 172 0.63 1.06 -7.02
CA ILE A 172 1.38 1.72 -5.95
C ILE A 172 0.55 2.81 -5.29
N TYR A 173 0.89 3.10 -4.03
CA TYR A 173 0.41 4.24 -3.27
C TYR A 173 1.56 5.16 -2.91
N GLU A 174 1.36 6.46 -3.07
CA GLU A 174 2.30 7.48 -2.59
C GLU A 174 2.06 7.76 -1.11
N CYS A 175 3.12 7.72 -0.29
CA CYS A 175 3.09 8.16 1.09
C CYS A 175 4.00 9.38 1.24
N LYS A 176 3.38 10.53 1.47
CA LYS A 176 4.06 11.84 1.57
C LYS A 176 4.65 12.05 2.95
N ARG A 177 5.72 12.84 3.01
CA ARG A 177 6.30 13.27 4.28
C ARG A 177 5.54 14.44 4.90
N PHE A 178 5.37 14.36 6.21
CA PHE A 178 4.79 15.42 7.03
C PHE A 178 5.77 15.78 8.14
N ASP A 179 6.10 17.06 8.25
CA ASP A 179 6.97 17.56 9.32
C ASP A 179 6.13 17.92 10.54
N LEU A 180 6.34 17.17 11.61
CA LEU A 180 5.59 17.34 12.87
C LEU A 180 5.87 18.67 13.57
N LYS A 181 7.06 19.26 13.35
CA LYS A 181 7.43 20.53 13.97
C LYS A 181 6.77 21.71 13.27
N SER A 182 6.85 21.78 11.95
CA SER A 182 6.25 22.85 11.16
C SER A 182 4.77 22.62 10.83
N LYS A 183 4.25 21.40 11.05
CA LYS A 183 2.90 20.95 10.69
C LYS A 183 2.60 21.13 9.20
N LYS A 184 3.57 20.84 8.34
CA LYS A 184 3.47 20.99 6.89
C LYS A 184 3.88 19.71 6.17
N SER A 185 3.21 19.43 5.06
CA SER A 185 3.69 18.41 4.11
C SER A 185 4.98 18.87 3.46
N ILE A 186 5.98 17.99 3.41
CA ILE A 186 7.27 18.26 2.78
C ILE A 186 7.20 17.76 1.34
N ASN A 187 7.38 18.68 0.39
CA ASN A 187 7.45 18.34 -1.02
C ASN A 187 8.84 17.79 -1.38
N GLY A 188 8.86 16.80 -2.27
CA GLY A 188 10.07 16.36 -2.96
C GLY A 188 10.66 15.04 -2.51
N GLU A 189 10.29 14.53 -1.34
CA GLU A 189 10.68 13.20 -0.87
C GLU A 189 9.46 12.46 -0.35
N GLN A 190 9.25 11.25 -0.84
CA GLN A 190 8.14 10.36 -0.49
C GLN A 190 8.59 8.90 -0.51
N LYS A 191 7.76 8.02 0.02
CA LYS A 191 7.87 6.58 -0.20
C LYS A 191 6.72 6.11 -1.10
N TYR A 192 6.94 5.05 -1.86
CA TYR A 192 5.88 4.35 -2.58
C TYR A 192 5.71 2.97 -1.99
N TYR A 193 4.48 2.60 -1.68
CA TYR A 193 4.12 1.28 -1.19
C TYR A 193 3.31 0.54 -2.25
N LEU A 194 3.52 -0.76 -2.37
CA LEU A 194 2.75 -1.62 -3.25
C LEU A 194 1.37 -1.86 -2.66
N SER A 195 0.34 -1.87 -3.49
CA SER A 195 -0.99 -2.28 -3.03
C SER A 195 -1.04 -3.76 -2.61
N ASP A 196 -0.13 -4.57 -3.15
CA ASP A 196 0.02 -5.98 -2.81
C ASP A 196 1.48 -6.42 -2.93
N MET A 197 1.99 -7.10 -1.89
CA MET A 197 3.37 -7.60 -1.89
C MET A 197 3.61 -8.70 -2.94
N GLY A 198 2.57 -9.40 -3.36
CA GLY A 198 2.64 -10.37 -4.44
C GLY A 198 3.19 -9.78 -5.74
N PHE A 199 3.01 -8.49 -5.99
CA PHE A 199 3.63 -7.82 -7.15
C PHE A 199 5.14 -7.90 -7.14
N TYR A 200 5.78 -7.69 -5.98
CA TYR A 200 7.23 -7.81 -5.85
C TYR A 200 7.70 -9.23 -6.15
N PHE A 201 7.07 -10.23 -5.52
CA PHE A 201 7.46 -11.62 -5.69
C PHE A 201 7.13 -12.19 -7.07
N ALA A 202 6.05 -11.71 -7.70
CA ALA A 202 5.72 -12.13 -9.06
C ALA A 202 6.72 -11.60 -10.10
N THR A 203 7.24 -10.39 -9.92
CA THR A 203 8.16 -9.77 -10.90
C THR A 203 9.61 -10.16 -10.71
N ASN A 204 10.03 -10.52 -9.49
CA ASN A 204 11.41 -10.83 -9.17
C ASN A 204 11.67 -12.34 -9.16
N THR A 205 12.90 -12.72 -9.52
CA THR A 205 13.38 -14.11 -9.45
C THR A 205 14.07 -14.43 -8.12
N ASP A 206 14.56 -13.40 -7.43
CA ASP A 206 15.21 -13.54 -6.13
C ASP A 206 14.15 -13.46 -5.02
N ASN A 207 13.99 -14.54 -4.28
CA ASN A 207 13.03 -14.64 -3.17
C ASN A 207 13.56 -14.09 -1.84
N ARG A 208 14.77 -13.51 -1.82
CA ARG A 208 15.29 -12.86 -0.61
C ARG A 208 14.52 -11.57 -0.36
N ILE A 209 13.79 -11.57 0.74
CA ILE A 209 12.98 -10.44 1.14
C ILE A 209 13.81 -9.47 1.99
N ASN A 210 13.73 -8.19 1.69
CA ASN A 210 14.11 -7.16 2.65
C ASN A 210 12.92 -6.94 3.59
N TYR A 211 12.97 -7.53 4.76
CA TYR A 211 11.85 -7.51 5.71
C TYR A 211 11.47 -6.10 6.18
N GLY A 212 12.42 -5.19 6.37
CA GLY A 212 12.10 -3.83 6.83
C GLY A 212 11.03 -3.16 5.95
N PRO A 213 11.33 -2.86 4.68
CA PRO A 213 10.35 -2.28 3.77
C PRO A 213 9.09 -3.13 3.58
N ALA A 214 9.21 -4.48 3.62
CA ALA A 214 8.07 -5.35 3.44
C ALA A 214 7.08 -5.28 4.61
N LEU A 215 7.58 -5.22 5.85
CA LEU A 215 6.75 -5.03 7.03
C LEU A 215 6.11 -3.64 7.06
N GLU A 216 6.86 -2.58 6.70
CA GLU A 216 6.29 -1.25 6.51
C GLU A 216 5.14 -1.28 5.49
N ASN A 217 5.34 -1.95 4.33
CA ASN A 217 4.33 -2.04 3.28
C ASN A 217 3.04 -2.73 3.75
N VAL A 218 3.18 -3.82 4.49
CA VAL A 218 2.01 -4.55 5.00
C VAL A 218 1.27 -3.75 6.06
N VAL A 219 1.98 -3.08 6.97
CA VAL A 219 1.37 -2.19 7.97
C VAL A 219 0.70 -0.99 7.29
N PHE A 220 1.31 -0.42 6.25
CA PHE A 220 0.70 0.63 5.43
C PHE A 220 -0.62 0.17 4.80
N ASN A 221 -0.62 -0.99 4.13
CA ASN A 221 -1.81 -1.53 3.50
C ASN A 221 -2.90 -1.87 4.52
N TYR A 222 -2.51 -2.42 5.67
CA TYR A 222 -3.44 -2.69 6.78
C TYR A 222 -4.09 -1.42 7.29
N ALA A 223 -3.31 -0.37 7.59
CA ALA A 223 -3.86 0.90 8.05
C ALA A 223 -4.76 1.54 6.98
N LYS A 224 -4.37 1.46 5.70
CA LYS A 224 -5.18 1.97 4.59
C LYS A 224 -6.51 1.22 4.47
N SER A 225 -6.52 -0.11 4.62
CA SER A 225 -7.76 -0.91 4.61
C SER A 225 -8.70 -0.60 5.77
N LYS A 226 -8.17 -0.10 6.88
CA LYS A 226 -8.94 0.40 8.04
C LYS A 226 -9.38 1.87 7.90
N GLY A 227 -9.07 2.52 6.76
CA GLY A 227 -9.53 3.87 6.44
C GLY A 227 -8.66 5.01 6.98
N TYR A 228 -7.43 4.73 7.40
CA TYR A 228 -6.51 5.77 7.85
C TYR A 228 -5.92 6.57 6.69
N ASP A 229 -5.81 7.88 6.87
CA ASP A 229 -4.89 8.72 6.11
C ASP A 229 -3.48 8.55 6.69
N ILE A 230 -2.50 8.27 5.81
CA ILE A 230 -1.16 7.88 6.24
C ILE A 230 -0.13 8.85 5.67
N SER A 231 0.81 9.26 6.51
CA SER A 231 1.98 10.03 6.09
C SER A 231 3.23 9.55 6.83
N ILE A 232 4.41 9.85 6.29
CA ILE A 232 5.70 9.58 6.94
C ILE A 232 5.99 10.75 7.88
N GLY A 233 6.27 10.47 9.16
CA GLY A 233 6.56 11.48 10.16
C GLY A 233 8.01 11.93 10.11
N ARG A 234 8.27 13.24 10.00
CA ARG A 234 9.60 13.81 10.20
C ARG A 234 9.65 14.64 11.48
N ILE A 235 10.67 14.37 12.31
CA ILE A 235 10.91 15.07 13.57
C ILE A 235 12.36 15.50 13.61
N GLY A 236 12.64 16.70 13.10
CA GLY A 236 14.01 17.19 12.95
C GLY A 236 14.79 16.33 11.94
N LYS A 237 15.77 15.56 12.45
CA LYS A 237 16.56 14.62 11.62
C LYS A 237 16.04 13.19 11.67
N LEU A 238 15.11 12.89 12.57
CA LEU A 238 14.54 11.55 12.75
C LEU A 238 13.30 11.37 11.86
N GLU A 239 12.99 10.12 11.55
CA GLU A 239 11.82 9.70 10.81
C GLU A 239 11.00 8.74 11.68
N CYS A 240 9.70 8.99 11.80
CA CYS A 240 8.71 8.04 12.27
C CYS A 240 8.07 7.43 11.02
N ASP A 241 8.00 6.11 10.94
CA ASP A 241 7.55 5.44 9.72
C ASP A 241 6.16 5.90 9.30
N PHE A 242 5.22 5.98 10.26
CA PHE A 242 3.87 6.42 9.93
C PHE A 242 3.26 7.35 10.98
N ILE A 243 2.56 8.35 10.47
CA ILE A 243 1.52 9.11 11.17
C ILE A 243 0.19 8.61 10.59
N MET A 244 -0.62 7.99 11.42
CA MET A 244 -1.96 7.51 11.09
C MET A 244 -2.97 8.56 11.52
N ARG A 245 -3.94 8.90 10.68
CA ARG A 245 -5.03 9.81 11.02
C ARG A 245 -6.35 9.17 10.63
N ASP A 246 -7.27 9.05 11.59
CA ASP A 246 -8.63 8.55 11.34
C ASP A 246 -9.57 9.67 10.85
N ASN A 247 -10.81 9.29 10.52
CA ASN A 247 -11.84 10.22 10.04
C ASN A 247 -12.31 11.21 11.13
N MET A 248 -12.00 10.96 12.41
CA MET A 248 -12.30 11.85 13.54
C MET A 248 -11.14 12.79 13.87
N ASN A 249 -10.07 12.76 13.07
CA ASN A 249 -8.80 13.48 13.29
C ASN A 249 -8.04 13.03 14.55
N ASN A 250 -8.22 11.80 15.02
CA ASN A 250 -7.30 11.22 15.98
C ASN A 250 -6.03 10.79 15.26
N TYR A 251 -4.91 10.86 15.97
CA TYR A 251 -3.60 10.50 15.44
C TYR A 251 -3.05 9.27 16.17
N GLY A 252 -2.27 8.48 15.45
CA GLY A 252 -1.41 7.44 16.00
C GLY A 252 -0.05 7.52 15.31
N TYR A 253 1.02 7.23 16.05
CA TYR A 253 2.38 7.24 15.52
C TYR A 253 2.92 5.82 15.57
N VAL A 254 3.48 5.36 14.45
CA VAL A 254 3.87 3.96 14.31
C VAL A 254 5.29 3.86 13.79
N GLN A 255 6.10 3.09 14.49
CA GLN A 255 7.42 2.64 14.06
C GLN A 255 7.34 1.15 13.78
N VAL A 256 7.89 0.70 12.65
CA VAL A 256 7.82 -0.68 12.18
C VAL A 256 9.22 -1.25 12.06
N THR A 257 9.50 -2.36 12.75
CA THR A 257 10.83 -2.98 12.70
C THR A 257 10.74 -4.51 12.81
N MET A 258 11.82 -5.19 12.45
CA MET A 258 11.93 -6.63 12.63
C MET A 258 11.93 -7.00 14.12
N THR A 259 12.74 -6.29 14.90
CA THR A 259 12.93 -6.51 16.33
C THR A 259 13.63 -5.32 16.95
N THR A 260 13.34 -5.05 18.20
CA THR A 260 14.05 -4.06 19.02
C THR A 260 15.17 -4.69 19.84
N MET A 261 15.30 -6.02 19.85
CA MET A 261 16.14 -6.77 20.79
C MET A 261 17.51 -7.17 20.26
N LEU A 262 17.97 -6.64 19.13
CA LEU A 262 19.31 -6.95 18.62
C LEU A 262 20.41 -6.38 19.53
N ASN A 263 20.26 -5.12 19.89
CA ASN A 263 21.15 -4.39 20.81
C ASN A 263 20.48 -3.07 21.23
N ARG A 264 21.03 -2.41 22.24
CA ARG A 264 20.49 -1.16 22.78
C ARG A 264 20.49 -0.02 21.76
N GLU A 265 21.46 0.04 20.88
CA GLU A 265 21.54 1.06 19.84
C GLU A 265 20.36 0.94 18.84
N THR A 266 20.04 -0.27 18.43
CA THR A 266 18.88 -0.55 17.58
C THR A 266 17.58 -0.19 18.30
N GLU A 267 17.44 -0.61 19.57
CA GLU A 267 16.29 -0.24 20.40
C GLU A 267 16.12 1.28 20.48
N ASP A 268 17.17 2.00 20.89
CA ASP A 268 17.13 3.46 21.02
C ASP A 268 16.78 4.15 19.70
N ARG A 269 17.28 3.66 18.58
CA ARG A 269 16.96 4.19 17.25
C ARG A 269 15.48 4.06 16.91
N GLU A 270 14.85 2.92 17.21
CA GLU A 270 13.44 2.67 16.88
C GLU A 270 12.49 3.45 17.81
N TYR A 271 12.85 3.66 19.06
CA TYR A 271 12.02 4.40 20.02
C TYR A 271 12.22 5.92 19.98
N ALA A 272 13.41 6.40 19.61
CA ALA A 272 13.75 7.83 19.64
C ALA A 272 12.78 8.75 18.87
N PRO A 273 12.29 8.43 17.65
CA PRO A 273 11.32 9.28 16.98
C PRO A 273 10.04 9.46 17.80
N LEU A 274 9.53 8.37 18.37
CA LEU A 274 8.28 8.38 19.15
C LEU A 274 8.43 9.12 20.47
N GLU A 275 9.59 8.99 21.14
CA GLU A 275 9.92 9.69 22.39
C GLU A 275 10.04 11.21 22.21
N MET A 276 10.36 11.67 20.99
CA MET A 276 10.40 13.10 20.66
C MET A 276 9.03 13.73 20.42
N ILE A 277 8.00 12.94 20.14
CA ILE A 277 6.63 13.41 19.94
C ILE A 277 6.01 13.71 21.31
N LYS A 278 5.65 14.98 21.56
CA LYS A 278 5.19 15.48 22.87
C LYS A 278 3.67 15.78 22.88
N ASP A 279 2.90 14.87 22.34
CA ASP A 279 1.45 14.92 22.42
C ASP A 279 0.87 13.65 23.08
N ASN A 280 -0.45 13.63 23.29
CA ASN A 280 -1.14 12.57 24.02
C ASN A 280 -1.69 11.46 23.12
N TYR A 281 -1.38 11.48 21.83
CA TYR A 281 -1.82 10.42 20.93
C TYR A 281 -1.00 9.15 21.10
N PRO A 282 -1.59 7.99 20.86
CA PRO A 282 -0.92 6.71 21.03
C PRO A 282 0.30 6.56 20.11
N LYS A 283 1.32 5.91 20.64
CA LYS A 283 2.59 5.66 19.94
C LYS A 283 2.85 4.17 19.96
N TYR A 284 3.12 3.60 18.80
CA TYR A 284 3.29 2.17 18.60
C TYR A 284 4.68 1.84 18.08
N VAL A 285 5.31 0.84 18.66
CA VAL A 285 6.40 0.10 18.04
C VAL A 285 5.83 -1.26 17.63
N LEU A 286 5.81 -1.54 16.34
CA LEU A 286 5.32 -2.80 15.81
C LEU A 286 6.50 -3.66 15.35
N THR A 287 6.61 -4.87 15.91
CA THR A 287 7.68 -5.81 15.56
C THR A 287 7.14 -7.10 14.96
N ARG A 288 7.97 -7.75 14.12
CA ARG A 288 7.65 -9.10 13.66
C ARG A 288 7.84 -10.15 14.76
N ASN A 289 8.76 -9.91 15.70
CA ASN A 289 9.07 -10.83 16.79
C ASN A 289 8.03 -10.76 17.90
N ASP A 290 7.87 -11.91 18.61
CA ASP A 290 6.88 -12.05 19.70
C ASP A 290 7.32 -11.41 21.03
N MET A 291 8.58 -11.03 21.17
CA MET A 291 9.08 -10.43 22.40
C MET A 291 8.72 -8.95 22.46
N ILE A 292 7.89 -8.60 23.43
CA ILE A 292 7.36 -7.25 23.64
C ILE A 292 8.07 -6.58 24.82
N GLN A 293 8.40 -5.31 24.67
CA GLN A 293 9.01 -4.47 25.69
C GLN A 293 8.03 -3.37 26.15
N LYS A 294 8.20 -2.88 27.36
CA LYS A 294 7.53 -1.67 27.85
C LYS A 294 8.55 -0.55 27.98
N ARG A 295 8.31 0.56 27.26
CA ARG A 295 9.20 1.73 27.28
C ARG A 295 8.40 3.02 27.12
N ASN A 296 8.46 3.89 28.14
CA ASN A 296 7.96 5.27 28.10
C ASN A 296 6.52 5.43 27.54
N GLU A 297 5.58 4.60 28.01
CA GLU A 297 4.18 4.62 27.56
C GLU A 297 3.98 4.32 26.06
N ILE A 298 5.04 3.93 25.35
CA ILE A 298 4.94 3.49 23.96
C ILE A 298 4.43 2.06 23.95
N ILE A 299 3.40 1.84 23.16
CA ILE A 299 2.74 0.54 23.00
C ILE A 299 3.60 -0.31 22.07
N HIS A 300 4.14 -1.40 22.58
CA HIS A 300 4.88 -2.36 21.77
C HIS A 300 3.98 -3.55 21.49
N GLU A 301 3.73 -3.85 20.20
CA GLU A 301 2.85 -4.92 19.75
C GLU A 301 3.55 -5.77 18.67
N ASN A 302 3.12 -7.01 18.58
CA ASN A 302 3.57 -7.91 17.52
C ASN A 302 2.70 -7.71 16.28
N ILE A 303 3.31 -7.49 15.11
CA ILE A 303 2.60 -7.22 13.84
C ILE A 303 1.59 -8.32 13.49
N PRO A 304 1.98 -9.62 13.45
CA PRO A 304 1.02 -10.67 13.11
C PRO A 304 -0.20 -10.69 14.02
N GLN A 305 0.00 -10.61 15.35
CA GLN A 305 -1.11 -10.63 16.31
C GLN A 305 -1.96 -9.35 16.22
N PHE A 306 -1.32 -8.19 16.07
CA PHE A 306 -2.02 -6.90 15.92
C PHE A 306 -2.97 -6.91 14.72
N MET A 307 -2.46 -7.34 13.56
CA MET A 307 -3.25 -7.35 12.34
C MET A 307 -4.29 -8.48 12.31
N ALA A 308 -3.97 -9.69 12.79
CA ALA A 308 -4.92 -10.80 12.84
C ALA A 308 -6.09 -10.55 13.80
N ALA A 309 -5.88 -9.73 14.83
CA ALA A 309 -6.92 -9.33 15.78
C ALA A 309 -7.75 -8.13 15.29
N GLY A 310 -7.50 -7.58 14.11
CA GLY A 310 -8.23 -6.43 13.57
C GLY A 310 -8.04 -5.14 14.38
N LYS A 311 -6.94 -5.00 15.15
CA LYS A 311 -6.71 -3.84 16.04
C LYS A 311 -6.60 -2.53 15.25
N LEU A 312 -7.03 -1.44 15.86
CA LEU A 312 -6.89 -0.07 15.33
C LEU A 312 -5.72 0.66 16.01
N PHE A 313 -5.19 1.70 15.33
CA PHE A 313 -4.13 2.55 15.84
C PHE A 313 -4.64 3.69 16.72
#